data_44593dd0efc5548890545f9cb5973a3a
#
_entry.id   44593dd0efc5548890545f9cb5973a3a
#
_cell.length_a   1.000
_cell.length_b   1.000
_cell.length_c   1.000
_cell.angle_alpha   90.00
_cell.angle_beta   90.00
_cell.angle_gamma   90.00
#
_symmetry.space_group_name_H-M   'P 1'
#
loop_
_entity.id
_entity.type
_entity.pdbx_description
1 polymer ?
#
loop_
_entity_poly.entity_id
_entity_poly.type
_entity_poly.pdbx_seq_one_letter_code
_entity_poly.pdbx_strand_id
1 'polypeptide(L)'
;MQSVGEQTYTQAVREGQYDLYVGNLFGKYDNVRTYWEDQLTRIALRPFLRELVEQRCQNERGLRIVDLGCGAGQGYQILTQIDRRDLDLGLQQQRVLPKEKIDLYLGLDISAAMVEKGQTIFEREPQVAFAQADLRAGLGRLKTEQEPFDIYFSAYGSLSHLARQDLVGLLQDICHHSGNQSLVVLDLLGRYSIEWPDFWSAEAESEKVQDYTMSYLYSPATRKKIECETFPLRFWSGTEVKQLADELTSATGVGVEVLKLMDRSLLVGRHTDTQEYNPRVQPIRRLINSLHEDYLRTNLEELLIEPKSVPDHPLIAPQLRQLIASWNVVVEYCQQRLWQSCSLRELSGWDDFPKPLQFALMTVDRVISDVSWMWYGDPRANIIEPQLGYALRTLEYEIQQGWGCGHGLVAILRIKK
;
A
#
# COMPACT_ATOMS: atom_id res chain seq x y z
N MET A 1 -3.18 -27.58 19.06
CA MET A 1 -1.97 -27.07 18.38
C MET A 1 -2.33 -25.68 17.85
N GLN A 2 -1.67 -24.65 18.36
CA GLN A 2 -1.83 -23.29 17.79
C GLN A 2 -1.38 -23.32 16.34
N SER A 3 -2.11 -22.67 15.43
CA SER A 3 -1.74 -22.61 14.02
C SER A 3 -0.42 -21.82 13.85
N VAL A 4 0.38 -22.18 12.85
CA VAL A 4 1.66 -21.49 12.56
C VAL A 4 1.47 -19.97 12.46
N GLY A 5 0.36 -19.50 11.89
CA GLY A 5 0.04 -18.07 11.79
C GLY A 5 -0.27 -17.37 13.12
N GLU A 6 -0.75 -18.12 14.13
CA GLU A 6 -1.10 -17.57 15.45
C GLU A 6 0.15 -17.26 16.31
N GLN A 7 1.24 -17.99 16.09
CA GLN A 7 2.52 -17.76 16.79
C GLN A 7 3.34 -16.68 16.14
N THR A 8 3.24 -16.52 14.83
CA THR A 8 4.11 -15.71 13.98
C THR A 8 4.14 -14.22 14.40
N TYR A 9 2.97 -13.62 14.68
CA TYR A 9 2.92 -12.21 15.04
C TYR A 9 3.08 -11.92 16.53
N THR A 10 3.00 -12.94 17.37
CA THR A 10 3.05 -12.77 18.84
C THR A 10 4.43 -12.27 19.29
N GLN A 11 5.51 -12.76 18.68
CA GLN A 11 6.86 -12.31 19.01
C GLN A 11 7.10 -10.88 18.55
N ALA A 12 6.76 -10.55 17.29
CA ALA A 12 6.91 -9.19 16.77
C ALA A 12 6.13 -8.14 17.59
N VAL A 13 4.93 -8.50 18.08
CA VAL A 13 4.15 -7.64 18.99
C VAL A 13 4.89 -7.45 20.32
N ARG A 14 5.42 -8.53 20.93
CA ARG A 14 6.15 -8.46 22.21
C ARG A 14 7.44 -7.65 22.11
N GLU A 15 8.08 -7.67 20.95
CA GLU A 15 9.30 -6.89 20.67
C GLU A 15 9.01 -5.43 20.31
N GLY A 16 7.75 -5.00 20.34
CA GLY A 16 7.35 -3.62 20.06
C GLY A 16 7.37 -3.23 18.58
N GLN A 17 7.50 -4.19 17.64
CA GLN A 17 7.51 -3.91 16.19
C GLN A 17 6.20 -3.32 15.67
N TYR A 18 5.13 -3.45 16.47
CA TYR A 18 3.81 -2.88 16.19
C TYR A 18 3.49 -1.65 17.06
N ASP A 19 4.50 -1.10 17.75
CA ASP A 19 4.35 0.18 18.44
C ASP A 19 4.38 1.31 17.40
N LEU A 20 3.47 2.26 17.55
CA LEU A 20 3.31 3.38 16.62
C LEU A 20 4.49 4.35 16.77
N TYR A 21 5.53 4.15 16.00
CA TYR A 21 6.58 5.14 15.79
C TYR A 21 6.46 5.64 14.34
N VAL A 22 6.10 6.88 14.16
CA VAL A 22 6.09 7.55 12.87
C VAL A 22 7.49 8.13 12.63
N GLY A 23 8.03 7.93 11.43
CA GLY A 23 9.30 8.51 11.04
C GLY A 23 10.50 7.60 11.36
N ASN A 24 10.62 6.48 10.69
CA ASN A 24 11.76 5.58 10.81
C ASN A 24 12.37 5.25 9.45
N LEU A 25 13.68 5.04 9.45
CA LEU A 25 14.40 4.53 8.27
C LEU A 25 14.15 3.04 8.04
N PHE A 26 13.68 2.32 9.05
CA PHE A 26 13.45 0.87 9.05
C PHE A 26 12.20 0.52 9.84
N GLY A 27 11.67 -0.69 9.62
CA GLY A 27 10.61 -1.26 10.43
C GLY A 27 9.23 -1.18 9.81
N LYS A 28 8.22 -1.52 10.62
CA LYS A 28 6.82 -1.59 10.16
C LYS A 28 6.26 -0.24 9.72
N TYR A 29 6.67 0.84 10.38
CA TYR A 29 6.14 2.21 10.22
C TYR A 29 7.21 3.16 9.69
N ASP A 30 7.98 2.70 8.71
CA ASP A 30 8.96 3.54 8.03
C ASP A 30 8.30 4.68 7.23
N ASN A 31 9.10 5.65 6.79
CA ASN A 31 8.60 6.83 6.08
C ASN A 31 7.93 6.46 4.74
N VAL A 32 8.44 5.46 4.01
CA VAL A 32 7.80 4.97 2.78
C VAL A 32 6.39 4.47 3.07
N ARG A 33 6.16 3.77 4.19
CA ARG A 33 4.81 3.38 4.55
C ARG A 33 3.92 4.59 4.74
N THR A 34 4.34 5.55 5.55
CA THR A 34 3.52 6.72 5.93
C THR A 34 3.26 7.65 4.76
N TYR A 35 4.31 8.01 4.03
CA TYR A 35 4.27 9.05 2.99
C TYR A 35 4.06 8.52 1.58
N TRP A 36 4.12 7.20 1.39
CA TRP A 36 3.97 6.56 0.09
C TRP A 36 2.84 5.54 0.08
N GLU A 37 2.99 4.41 0.77
CA GLU A 37 2.04 3.28 0.70
C GLU A 37 0.64 3.67 1.18
N ASP A 38 0.54 4.27 2.36
CA ASP A 38 -0.74 4.69 2.94
C ASP A 38 -1.40 5.78 2.11
N GLN A 39 -0.60 6.73 1.59
CA GLN A 39 -1.13 7.81 0.76
C GLN A 39 -1.66 7.30 -0.58
N LEU A 40 -0.96 6.39 -1.25
CA LEU A 40 -1.43 5.80 -2.50
C LEU A 40 -2.74 5.03 -2.30
N THR A 41 -2.84 4.26 -1.21
CA THR A 41 -4.07 3.55 -0.84
C THR A 41 -5.22 4.54 -0.61
N ARG A 42 -4.99 5.63 0.12
CA ARG A 42 -5.98 6.69 0.37
C ARG A 42 -6.42 7.40 -0.91
N ILE A 43 -5.47 7.74 -1.79
CA ILE A 43 -5.77 8.38 -3.08
C ILE A 43 -6.63 7.46 -3.94
N ALA A 44 -6.27 6.18 -4.05
CA ALA A 44 -7.01 5.20 -4.84
C ALA A 44 -8.42 4.96 -4.33
N LEU A 45 -8.60 4.91 -3.00
CA LEU A 45 -9.88 4.61 -2.38
C LEU A 45 -10.83 5.82 -2.30
N ARG A 46 -10.29 7.05 -2.24
CA ARG A 46 -11.03 8.29 -2.04
C ARG A 46 -12.31 8.44 -2.88
N PRO A 47 -12.31 8.29 -4.22
CA PRO A 47 -13.51 8.54 -5.02
C PRO A 47 -14.63 7.56 -4.67
N PHE A 48 -14.32 6.30 -4.47
CA PHE A 48 -15.29 5.24 -4.19
C PHE A 48 -15.84 5.32 -2.77
N LEU A 49 -14.96 5.62 -1.80
CA LEU A 49 -15.39 5.84 -0.42
C LEU A 49 -16.28 7.07 -0.30
N ARG A 50 -15.94 8.16 -1.00
CA ARG A 50 -16.77 9.37 -1.00
C ARG A 50 -18.17 9.08 -1.56
N GLU A 51 -18.27 8.39 -2.69
CA GLU A 51 -19.54 7.98 -3.27
C GLU A 51 -20.37 7.15 -2.27
N LEU A 52 -19.76 6.15 -1.64
CA LEU A 52 -20.43 5.30 -0.66
C LEU A 52 -20.90 6.10 0.56
N VAL A 53 -20.06 6.96 1.13
CA VAL A 53 -20.41 7.81 2.29
C VAL A 53 -21.57 8.75 1.93
N GLU A 54 -21.54 9.40 0.78
CA GLU A 54 -22.62 10.29 0.33
C GLU A 54 -23.94 9.54 0.18
N GLN A 55 -23.94 8.33 -0.39
CA GLN A 55 -25.14 7.48 -0.51
C GLN A 55 -25.71 7.05 0.86
N ARG A 56 -24.84 6.66 1.80
CA ARG A 56 -25.29 6.21 3.13
C ARG A 56 -25.77 7.36 4.01
N CYS A 57 -25.13 8.53 3.92
CA CYS A 57 -25.54 9.72 4.67
C CYS A 57 -26.94 10.23 4.29
N GLN A 58 -27.41 9.98 3.07
CA GLN A 58 -28.79 10.30 2.68
C GLN A 58 -29.84 9.52 3.49
N ASN A 59 -29.45 8.37 4.06
CA ASN A 59 -30.31 7.50 4.86
C ASN A 59 -30.09 7.67 6.39
N GLU A 60 -29.39 8.72 6.82
CA GLU A 60 -29.07 9.00 8.22
C GLU A 60 -28.36 7.85 8.98
N ARG A 61 -27.70 6.95 8.23
CA ARG A 61 -27.00 5.77 8.77
C ARG A 61 -25.49 5.96 8.64
N GLY A 62 -24.76 5.60 9.68
CA GLY A 62 -23.30 5.46 9.63
C GLY A 62 -22.85 4.19 8.87
N LEU A 63 -21.57 4.10 8.58
CA LEU A 63 -20.99 2.97 7.88
C LEU A 63 -20.61 1.84 8.84
N ARG A 64 -20.84 0.61 8.42
CA ARG A 64 -20.36 -0.60 9.05
C ARG A 64 -19.17 -1.16 8.26
N ILE A 65 -18.07 -1.40 8.92
CA ILE A 65 -16.79 -1.77 8.32
C ILE A 65 -16.28 -3.04 8.99
N VAL A 66 -15.83 -4.01 8.21
CA VAL A 66 -15.03 -5.14 8.71
C VAL A 66 -13.65 -5.10 8.10
N ASP A 67 -12.62 -5.20 8.94
CA ASP A 67 -11.19 -5.23 8.54
C ASP A 67 -10.66 -6.65 8.71
N LEU A 68 -10.32 -7.26 7.58
CA LEU A 68 -9.98 -8.67 7.43
C LEU A 68 -8.45 -8.86 7.52
N GLY A 69 -7.97 -9.45 8.59
CA GLY A 69 -6.55 -9.49 8.93
C GLY A 69 -6.05 -8.13 9.38
N CYS A 70 -6.79 -7.52 10.33
CA CYS A 70 -6.64 -6.12 10.72
C CYS A 70 -5.33 -5.79 11.45
N GLY A 71 -4.57 -6.80 11.93
CA GLY A 71 -3.47 -6.58 12.85
C GLY A 71 -3.95 -5.80 14.08
N ALA A 72 -3.26 -4.74 14.45
CA ALA A 72 -3.64 -3.87 15.55
C ALA A 72 -4.57 -2.68 15.12
N GLY A 73 -5.26 -2.78 13.97
CA GLY A 73 -6.30 -1.83 13.55
C GLY A 73 -5.83 -0.66 12.68
N GLN A 74 -4.72 -0.81 11.95
CA GLN A 74 -4.21 0.24 11.07
C GLN A 74 -5.18 0.61 9.93
N GLY A 75 -6.04 -0.32 9.51
CA GLY A 75 -7.08 -0.06 8.51
C GLY A 75 -8.03 1.07 8.92
N TYR A 76 -8.38 1.17 10.20
CA TYR A 76 -9.18 2.27 10.73
C TYR A 76 -8.54 3.64 10.46
N GLN A 77 -7.22 3.75 10.68
CA GLN A 77 -6.50 4.99 10.42
C GLN A 77 -6.39 5.31 8.93
N ILE A 78 -6.20 4.30 8.07
CA ILE A 78 -6.20 4.51 6.62
C ILE A 78 -7.53 5.12 6.19
N LEU A 79 -8.65 4.53 6.58
CA LEU A 79 -9.99 4.93 6.15
C LEU A 79 -10.40 6.31 6.70
N THR A 80 -10.16 6.55 7.99
CA THR A 80 -10.57 7.81 8.65
C THR A 80 -9.69 9.01 8.32
N GLN A 81 -8.49 8.78 7.77
CA GLN A 81 -7.56 9.85 7.39
C GLN A 81 -7.59 10.19 5.90
N ILE A 82 -8.55 9.66 5.12
CA ILE A 82 -8.72 10.05 3.71
C ILE A 82 -9.26 11.48 3.64
N ASP A 83 -8.46 12.38 3.08
CA ASP A 83 -8.86 13.77 2.88
C ASP A 83 -9.94 13.88 1.79
N ARG A 84 -10.87 14.80 1.98
CA ARG A 84 -11.94 15.06 1.01
C ARG A 84 -11.42 15.69 -0.29
N ARG A 85 -10.30 16.40 -0.21
CA ARG A 85 -9.60 17.05 -1.34
C ARG A 85 -8.12 16.75 -1.26
N ASP A 86 -7.44 16.78 -2.39
CA ASP A 86 -5.97 16.64 -2.45
C ASP A 86 -5.25 17.82 -1.80
N LEU A 87 -5.83 19.02 -1.93
CA LEU A 87 -5.33 20.24 -1.34
C LEU A 87 -6.45 20.87 -0.50
N ASP A 88 -6.31 20.81 0.82
CA ASP A 88 -7.20 21.46 1.78
C ASP A 88 -6.38 22.37 2.69
N LEU A 89 -6.49 23.69 2.45
CA LEU A 89 -5.85 24.72 3.24
C LEU A 89 -6.79 25.33 4.29
N GLY A 90 -7.93 24.71 4.51
CA GLY A 90 -8.89 25.14 5.55
C GLY A 90 -8.35 24.94 6.96
N LEU A 91 -8.92 25.66 7.92
CA LEU A 91 -8.57 25.53 9.34
C LEU A 91 -8.84 24.12 9.90
N GLN A 92 -9.85 23.44 9.36
CA GLN A 92 -10.19 22.08 9.74
C GLN A 92 -10.08 21.19 8.51
N GLN A 93 -9.26 20.16 8.62
CA GLN A 93 -9.09 19.17 7.57
C GLN A 93 -10.39 18.36 7.41
N GLN A 94 -10.98 18.42 6.21
CA GLN A 94 -12.20 17.69 5.92
C GLN A 94 -11.87 16.25 5.52
N ARG A 95 -12.43 15.28 6.25
CA ARG A 95 -12.30 13.85 5.97
C ARG A 95 -13.45 13.34 5.12
N VAL A 96 -13.17 12.36 4.25
CA VAL A 96 -14.23 11.64 3.50
C VAL A 96 -15.10 10.85 4.46
N LEU A 97 -14.46 10.14 5.39
CA LEU A 97 -15.13 9.34 6.42
C LEU A 97 -14.67 9.82 7.79
N PRO A 98 -15.36 10.82 8.37
CA PRO A 98 -15.12 11.20 9.76
C PRO A 98 -15.62 10.11 10.71
N LYS A 99 -14.99 10.02 11.89
CA LYS A 99 -15.23 8.95 12.88
C LYS A 99 -16.70 8.84 13.30
N GLU A 100 -17.39 9.97 13.36
CA GLU A 100 -18.80 10.09 13.73
C GLU A 100 -19.76 9.48 12.69
N LYS A 101 -19.24 9.15 11.52
CA LYS A 101 -20.00 8.48 10.45
C LYS A 101 -19.73 6.97 10.40
N ILE A 102 -19.10 6.41 11.43
CA ILE A 102 -18.86 4.98 11.58
C ILE A 102 -19.74 4.45 12.71
N ASP A 103 -20.69 3.58 12.36
CA ASP A 103 -21.53 2.88 13.35
C ASP A 103 -20.77 1.70 13.98
N LEU A 104 -19.96 1.00 13.17
CA LEU A 104 -19.15 -0.11 13.62
C LEU A 104 -17.90 -0.26 12.73
N TYR A 105 -16.74 -0.32 13.36
CA TYR A 105 -15.53 -0.90 12.78
C TYR A 105 -15.18 -2.18 13.54
N LEU A 106 -15.19 -3.32 12.85
CA LEU A 106 -14.86 -4.62 13.42
C LEU A 106 -13.56 -5.14 12.82
N GLY A 107 -12.48 -5.12 13.59
CA GLY A 107 -11.21 -5.72 13.20
C GLY A 107 -11.18 -7.22 13.50
N LEU A 108 -10.82 -8.02 12.51
CA LEU A 108 -10.65 -9.48 12.63
C LEU A 108 -9.19 -9.85 12.40
N ASP A 109 -8.61 -10.60 13.31
CA ASP A 109 -7.27 -11.15 13.14
C ASP A 109 -7.15 -12.54 13.76
N ILE A 110 -6.28 -13.38 13.21
CA ILE A 110 -6.02 -14.72 13.77
C ILE A 110 -5.17 -14.63 15.06
N SER A 111 -4.37 -13.59 15.20
CA SER A 111 -3.47 -13.39 16.33
C SER A 111 -4.20 -12.72 17.50
N ALA A 112 -4.35 -13.47 18.61
CA ALA A 112 -4.90 -12.92 19.84
C ALA A 112 -4.11 -11.71 20.36
N ALA A 113 -2.77 -11.72 20.22
CA ALA A 113 -1.91 -10.61 20.62
C ALA A 113 -2.18 -9.32 19.82
N MET A 114 -2.49 -9.44 18.51
CA MET A 114 -2.89 -8.32 17.67
C MET A 114 -4.24 -7.76 18.07
N VAL A 115 -5.21 -8.64 18.32
CA VAL A 115 -6.56 -8.26 18.80
C VAL A 115 -6.48 -7.49 20.11
N GLU A 116 -5.75 -8.02 21.10
CA GLU A 116 -5.55 -7.36 22.40
C GLU A 116 -4.87 -6.00 22.25
N LYS A 117 -3.85 -5.90 21.41
CA LYS A 117 -3.17 -4.64 21.11
C LYS A 117 -4.11 -3.64 20.44
N GLY A 118 -4.92 -4.07 19.47
CA GLY A 118 -5.94 -3.23 18.83
C GLY A 118 -6.95 -2.71 19.84
N GLN A 119 -7.48 -3.56 20.70
CA GLN A 119 -8.40 -3.17 21.80
C GLN A 119 -7.78 -2.10 22.71
N THR A 120 -6.49 -2.24 23.04
CA THR A 120 -5.77 -1.27 23.88
C THR A 120 -5.60 0.08 23.16
N ILE A 121 -5.19 0.06 21.87
CA ILE A 121 -4.96 1.30 21.10
C ILE A 121 -6.27 2.09 20.92
N PHE A 122 -7.38 1.40 20.69
CA PHE A 122 -8.67 2.01 20.39
C PHE A 122 -9.66 1.98 21.57
N GLU A 123 -9.20 1.82 22.80
CA GLU A 123 -10.06 1.75 24.01
C GLU A 123 -11.04 2.92 24.16
N ARG A 124 -10.72 4.09 23.59
CA ARG A 124 -11.52 5.32 23.66
C ARG A 124 -12.44 5.53 22.46
N GLU A 125 -12.46 4.60 21.51
CA GLU A 125 -13.28 4.67 20.30
C GLU A 125 -14.43 3.63 20.42
N PRO A 126 -15.61 4.00 20.95
CA PRO A 126 -16.67 3.04 21.27
C PRO A 126 -17.23 2.31 20.04
N GLN A 127 -17.07 2.87 18.84
CA GLN A 127 -17.50 2.27 17.58
C GLN A 127 -16.47 1.25 17.03
N VAL A 128 -15.30 1.08 17.67
CA VAL A 128 -14.22 0.19 17.22
C VAL A 128 -14.18 -1.06 18.10
N ALA A 129 -14.28 -2.22 17.48
CA ALA A 129 -14.21 -3.51 18.15
C ALA A 129 -13.22 -4.43 17.44
N PHE A 130 -12.67 -5.40 18.17
CA PHE A 130 -11.76 -6.42 17.63
C PHE A 130 -12.20 -7.80 18.08
N ALA A 131 -12.04 -8.80 17.18
CA ALA A 131 -12.32 -10.19 17.48
C ALA A 131 -11.28 -11.10 16.84
N GLN A 132 -10.93 -12.18 17.54
CA GLN A 132 -10.09 -13.24 16.99
C GLN A 132 -10.90 -14.07 16.01
N ALA A 133 -10.40 -14.24 14.77
CA ALA A 133 -11.04 -15.03 13.73
C ALA A 133 -10.02 -15.63 12.77
N ASP A 134 -10.29 -16.88 12.35
CA ASP A 134 -9.55 -17.54 11.28
C ASP A 134 -10.32 -17.40 9.97
N LEU A 135 -9.83 -16.54 9.09
CA LEU A 135 -10.47 -16.21 7.81
C LEU A 135 -10.42 -17.36 6.78
N ARG A 136 -9.67 -18.44 7.04
CA ARG A 136 -9.73 -19.68 6.24
C ARG A 136 -11.11 -20.35 6.34
N ALA A 137 -11.83 -20.12 7.44
CA ALA A 137 -13.21 -20.57 7.62
C ALA A 137 -14.27 -19.60 7.05
N GLY A 138 -13.86 -18.61 6.23
CA GLY A 138 -14.74 -17.56 5.71
C GLY A 138 -15.15 -16.57 6.79
N LEU A 139 -16.34 -15.96 6.65
CA LEU A 139 -16.90 -15.03 7.65
C LEU A 139 -17.45 -15.74 8.90
N GLY A 140 -17.54 -17.07 8.90
CA GLY A 140 -18.00 -17.84 10.04
C GLY A 140 -19.35 -17.36 10.58
N ARG A 141 -19.42 -17.11 11.92
CA ARG A 141 -20.63 -16.65 12.60
C ARG A 141 -21.08 -15.26 12.22
N LEU A 142 -20.17 -14.41 11.70
CA LEU A 142 -20.53 -13.04 11.32
C LEU A 142 -21.64 -12.99 10.28
N LYS A 143 -21.77 -14.02 9.44
CA LYS A 143 -22.87 -14.14 8.46
C LYS A 143 -24.27 -14.12 9.07
N THR A 144 -24.40 -14.56 10.30
CA THR A 144 -25.70 -14.70 11.01
C THR A 144 -25.82 -13.77 12.21
N GLU A 145 -24.71 -13.35 12.79
CA GLU A 145 -24.69 -12.54 14.02
C GLU A 145 -24.55 -11.03 13.73
N GLN A 146 -24.10 -10.69 12.52
CA GLN A 146 -23.91 -9.29 12.11
C GLN A 146 -24.80 -8.93 10.92
N GLU A 147 -25.27 -7.68 10.91
CA GLU A 147 -25.85 -7.09 9.70
C GLU A 147 -24.75 -6.89 8.64
N PRO A 148 -25.13 -6.79 7.35
CA PRO A 148 -24.19 -6.53 6.27
C PRO A 148 -23.26 -5.35 6.55
N PHE A 149 -21.99 -5.50 6.17
CA PHE A 149 -21.04 -4.40 6.19
C PHE A 149 -21.08 -3.62 4.88
N ASP A 150 -20.82 -2.33 4.96
CA ASP A 150 -20.70 -1.44 3.81
C ASP A 150 -19.31 -1.53 3.17
N ILE A 151 -18.29 -1.85 3.99
CA ILE A 151 -16.91 -2.02 3.56
C ILE A 151 -16.33 -3.29 4.17
N TYR A 152 -15.80 -4.16 3.29
CA TYR A 152 -14.93 -5.29 3.63
C TYR A 152 -13.52 -4.88 3.25
N PHE A 153 -12.70 -4.60 4.24
CA PHE A 153 -11.39 -4.00 4.05
C PHE A 153 -10.28 -4.97 4.41
N SER A 154 -9.20 -4.97 3.67
CA SER A 154 -7.96 -5.64 4.03
C SER A 154 -6.79 -4.82 3.55
N ALA A 155 -5.74 -4.68 4.36
CA ALA A 155 -4.56 -3.91 4.05
C ALA A 155 -3.26 -4.71 4.22
N TYR A 156 -2.19 -4.24 3.60
CA TYR A 156 -0.81 -4.71 3.77
C TYR A 156 -0.58 -6.19 3.50
N GLY A 157 -1.27 -6.73 2.51
CA GLY A 157 -1.07 -8.11 2.07
C GLY A 157 -1.65 -9.16 3.01
N SER A 158 -2.49 -8.79 3.99
CA SER A 158 -3.03 -9.73 5.00
C SER A 158 -3.73 -10.93 4.37
N LEU A 159 -4.51 -10.73 3.30
CA LEU A 159 -5.20 -11.84 2.64
C LEU A 159 -4.30 -12.68 1.71
N SER A 160 -3.06 -12.27 1.48
CA SER A 160 -2.05 -13.10 0.80
C SER A 160 -1.60 -14.30 1.63
N HIS A 161 -1.92 -14.34 2.93
CA HIS A 161 -1.75 -15.52 3.79
C HIS A 161 -2.74 -16.65 3.46
N LEU A 162 -3.82 -16.37 2.75
CA LEU A 162 -4.83 -17.38 2.41
C LEU A 162 -4.43 -18.13 1.13
N ALA A 163 -4.62 -19.45 1.14
CA ALA A 163 -4.64 -20.20 -0.10
C ALA A 163 -5.75 -19.68 -1.02
N ARG A 164 -5.61 -19.88 -2.34
CA ARG A 164 -6.61 -19.38 -3.30
C ARG A 164 -8.04 -19.85 -2.97
N GLN A 165 -8.20 -21.11 -2.64
CA GLN A 165 -9.50 -21.68 -2.30
C GLN A 165 -10.13 -21.05 -1.06
N ASP A 166 -9.33 -20.73 -0.02
CA ASP A 166 -9.81 -20.10 1.20
C ASP A 166 -10.22 -18.64 0.95
N LEU A 167 -9.44 -17.92 0.13
CA LEU A 167 -9.81 -16.57 -0.29
C LEU A 167 -11.09 -16.57 -1.13
N VAL A 168 -11.24 -17.50 -2.07
CA VAL A 168 -12.49 -17.65 -2.85
C VAL A 168 -13.68 -17.90 -1.92
N GLY A 169 -13.56 -18.83 -0.96
CA GLY A 169 -14.60 -19.13 0.01
C GLY A 169 -14.98 -17.91 0.86
N LEU A 170 -13.98 -17.17 1.36
CA LEU A 170 -14.20 -15.92 2.10
C LEU A 170 -14.95 -14.88 1.25
N LEU A 171 -14.54 -14.70 -0.01
CA LEU A 171 -15.18 -13.72 -0.90
C LEU A 171 -16.59 -14.15 -1.34
N GLN A 172 -16.88 -15.43 -1.50
CA GLN A 172 -18.24 -15.94 -1.69
C GLN A 172 -19.13 -15.62 -0.48
N ASP A 173 -18.62 -15.82 0.72
CA ASP A 173 -19.31 -15.42 1.95
C ASP A 173 -19.60 -13.92 1.97
N ILE A 174 -18.63 -13.10 1.57
CA ILE A 174 -18.79 -11.65 1.46
C ILE A 174 -19.88 -11.31 0.41
N CYS A 175 -19.87 -11.92 -0.77
CA CYS A 175 -20.89 -11.72 -1.78
C CYS A 175 -22.29 -11.96 -1.23
N HIS A 176 -22.50 -13.05 -0.49
CA HIS A 176 -23.81 -13.36 0.08
C HIS A 176 -24.18 -12.44 1.25
N HIS A 177 -23.24 -12.12 2.12
CA HIS A 177 -23.46 -11.32 3.33
C HIS A 177 -23.62 -9.82 3.05
N SER A 178 -22.85 -9.26 2.11
CA SER A 178 -22.81 -7.81 1.81
C SER A 178 -24.16 -7.24 1.38
N GLY A 179 -24.34 -5.95 1.56
CA GLY A 179 -25.43 -5.17 0.94
C GLY A 179 -25.12 -4.80 -0.51
N ASN A 180 -26.12 -4.25 -1.20
CA ASN A 180 -25.92 -3.66 -2.52
C ASN A 180 -24.98 -2.44 -2.42
N GLN A 181 -24.06 -2.29 -3.37
CA GLN A 181 -23.03 -1.24 -3.45
C GLN A 181 -21.97 -1.31 -2.34
N SER A 182 -21.87 -2.42 -1.59
CA SER A 182 -20.76 -2.60 -0.64
C SER A 182 -19.42 -2.62 -1.37
N LEU A 183 -18.40 -2.02 -0.76
CA LEU A 183 -17.02 -2.05 -1.25
C LEU A 183 -16.24 -3.23 -0.63
N VAL A 184 -15.45 -3.89 -1.46
CA VAL A 184 -14.46 -4.88 -1.03
C VAL A 184 -13.08 -4.36 -1.45
N VAL A 185 -12.21 -4.11 -0.48
CA VAL A 185 -10.87 -3.61 -0.70
C VAL A 185 -9.88 -4.69 -0.31
N LEU A 186 -9.14 -5.18 -1.29
CA LEU A 186 -8.12 -6.20 -1.12
C LEU A 186 -6.76 -5.56 -1.37
N ASP A 187 -5.85 -5.69 -0.43
CA ASP A 187 -4.44 -5.36 -0.62
C ASP A 187 -3.66 -6.67 -0.58
N LEU A 188 -3.17 -7.07 -1.72
CA LEU A 188 -2.51 -8.35 -1.97
C LEU A 188 -1.05 -8.12 -2.33
N LEU A 189 -0.20 -9.14 -2.23
CA LEU A 189 1.17 -9.06 -2.75
C LEU A 189 1.17 -9.18 -4.27
N GLY A 190 1.90 -8.28 -4.93
CA GLY A 190 1.98 -8.23 -6.38
C GLY A 190 2.96 -9.26 -6.94
N ARG A 191 2.51 -10.10 -7.88
CA ARG A 191 3.27 -11.19 -8.46
C ARG A 191 4.49 -10.75 -9.27
N TYR A 192 4.38 -9.62 -9.96
CA TYR A 192 5.40 -9.11 -10.87
C TYR A 192 6.26 -8.01 -10.26
N SER A 193 6.37 -7.96 -8.92
CA SER A 193 7.33 -7.06 -8.28
C SER A 193 8.76 -7.46 -8.66
N ILE A 194 9.62 -6.45 -8.82
CA ILE A 194 11.06 -6.65 -9.05
C ILE A 194 11.75 -7.38 -7.89
N GLU A 195 11.10 -7.49 -6.74
CA GLU A 195 11.64 -8.16 -5.56
C GLU A 195 11.72 -9.68 -5.74
N TRP A 196 10.81 -10.30 -6.55
CA TRP A 196 10.74 -11.75 -6.78
C TRP A 196 10.68 -12.10 -8.28
N PRO A 197 11.81 -12.02 -8.96
CA PRO A 197 11.91 -12.21 -10.41
C PRO A 197 11.51 -13.61 -10.89
N ASP A 198 11.60 -14.63 -10.04
CA ASP A 198 11.26 -16.03 -10.39
C ASP A 198 9.77 -16.20 -10.71
N PHE A 199 8.91 -15.29 -10.26
CA PHE A 199 7.48 -15.32 -10.55
C PHE A 199 7.07 -14.68 -11.87
N TRP A 200 8.02 -14.11 -12.60
CA TRP A 200 7.76 -13.43 -13.88
C TRP A 200 7.61 -14.40 -15.04
N SER A 201 8.06 -15.66 -14.90
CA SER A 201 7.95 -16.67 -15.97
C SER A 201 6.47 -16.93 -16.32
N ALA A 202 6.23 -17.18 -17.61
CA ALA A 202 4.90 -17.32 -18.20
C ALA A 202 4.15 -18.60 -17.83
N GLU A 203 4.75 -19.54 -17.10
CA GLU A 203 4.08 -20.73 -16.57
C GLU A 203 3.08 -20.35 -15.47
N ALA A 204 2.03 -19.71 -15.92
CA ALA A 204 1.15 -18.83 -15.17
C ALA A 204 0.09 -19.56 -14.34
N GLU A 205 -0.03 -20.88 -14.43
CA GLU A 205 -1.12 -21.63 -13.81
C GLU A 205 -0.79 -22.24 -12.45
N SER A 206 0.50 -22.31 -12.09
CA SER A 206 0.88 -22.75 -10.74
C SER A 206 0.60 -21.67 -9.71
N GLU A 207 0.08 -22.05 -8.57
CA GLU A 207 -0.02 -21.15 -7.42
C GLU A 207 1.33 -20.55 -7.10
N LYS A 208 1.41 -19.21 -7.15
CA LYS A 208 2.64 -18.49 -6.83
C LYS A 208 2.68 -18.25 -5.32
N VAL A 209 3.27 -19.20 -4.62
CA VAL A 209 3.46 -19.18 -3.17
C VAL A 209 4.95 -19.24 -2.90
N GLN A 210 5.41 -18.39 -2.00
CA GLN A 210 6.80 -18.37 -1.54
C GLN A 210 6.84 -18.16 -0.04
N ASP A 211 7.84 -18.74 0.60
CA ASP A 211 8.18 -18.42 1.97
C ASP A 211 8.66 -16.95 2.03
N TYR A 212 7.89 -16.16 2.77
CA TYR A 212 8.10 -14.73 2.94
C TYR A 212 8.62 -14.48 4.35
N THR A 213 9.71 -13.74 4.46
CA THR A 213 10.31 -13.40 5.74
C THR A 213 10.05 -11.95 6.13
N MET A 214 9.93 -11.69 7.42
CA MET A 214 9.77 -10.35 7.98
C MET A 214 11.11 -9.64 8.22
N SER A 215 12.17 -10.02 7.53
CA SER A 215 13.52 -9.49 7.70
C SER A 215 13.61 -7.95 7.54
N TYR A 216 12.71 -7.35 6.77
CA TYR A 216 12.63 -5.89 6.58
C TYR A 216 12.27 -5.11 7.85
N LEU A 217 11.73 -5.77 8.88
CA LEU A 217 11.42 -5.11 10.16
C LEU A 217 12.67 -4.67 10.92
N TYR A 218 13.80 -5.25 10.60
CA TYR A 218 15.02 -5.12 11.39
C TYR A 218 16.13 -4.43 10.62
N SER A 219 16.97 -3.68 11.35
CA SER A 219 18.17 -3.09 10.76
C SER A 219 19.14 -4.18 10.23
N PRO A 220 20.01 -3.88 9.26
CA PRO A 220 21.01 -4.85 8.76
C PRO A 220 21.87 -5.50 9.85
N ALA A 221 22.19 -4.76 10.91
CA ALA A 221 22.98 -5.27 12.03
C ALA A 221 22.18 -6.24 12.91
N THR A 222 20.90 -5.98 13.11
CA THR A 222 20.00 -6.83 13.89
C THR A 222 19.66 -8.12 13.15
N ARG A 223 19.36 -8.05 11.84
CA ARG A 223 19.06 -9.22 11.00
C ARG A 223 20.14 -10.32 11.05
N LYS A 224 21.41 -9.93 11.20
CA LYS A 224 22.52 -10.89 11.31
C LYS A 224 22.52 -11.67 12.64
N LYS A 225 21.73 -11.27 13.62
CA LYS A 225 21.75 -11.81 15.00
C LYS A 225 20.48 -12.53 15.39
N ILE A 226 19.43 -12.41 14.61
CA ILE A 226 18.11 -12.98 14.89
C ILE A 226 17.67 -13.91 13.78
N GLU A 227 16.85 -14.89 14.12
CA GLU A 227 16.07 -15.67 13.16
C GLU A 227 14.79 -14.92 12.87
N CYS A 228 14.57 -14.56 11.60
CA CYS A 228 13.37 -13.84 11.20
C CYS A 228 12.22 -14.81 10.96
N GLU A 229 11.04 -14.44 11.39
CA GLU A 229 9.82 -15.21 11.12
C GLU A 229 9.58 -15.32 9.61
N THR A 230 9.16 -16.52 9.19
CA THR A 230 8.91 -16.87 7.80
C THR A 230 7.58 -17.62 7.68
N PHE A 231 6.80 -17.31 6.66
CA PHE A 231 5.52 -17.94 6.39
C PHE A 231 5.18 -17.92 4.90
N PRO A 232 4.40 -18.90 4.38
CA PRO A 232 4.02 -18.92 2.98
C PRO A 232 3.04 -17.78 2.66
N LEU A 233 3.33 -17.02 1.60
CA LEU A 233 2.42 -16.02 1.04
C LEU A 233 2.16 -16.29 -0.43
N ARG A 234 0.92 -16.01 -0.85
CA ARG A 234 0.50 -16.05 -2.24
C ARG A 234 0.63 -14.67 -2.89
N PHE A 235 1.13 -14.66 -4.12
CA PHE A 235 1.30 -13.48 -4.95
C PHE A 235 0.25 -13.43 -6.06
N TRP A 236 -0.22 -12.24 -6.39
CA TRP A 236 -1.37 -12.01 -7.27
C TRP A 236 -1.03 -11.07 -8.42
N SER A 237 -1.56 -11.35 -9.60
CA SER A 237 -1.57 -10.41 -10.71
C SER A 237 -2.94 -9.72 -10.85
N GLY A 238 -2.95 -8.57 -11.52
CA GLY A 238 -4.22 -7.88 -11.81
C GLY A 238 -5.17 -8.71 -12.68
N THR A 239 -4.63 -9.56 -13.56
CA THR A 239 -5.43 -10.49 -14.36
C THR A 239 -6.10 -11.56 -13.50
N GLU A 240 -5.37 -12.15 -12.54
CA GLU A 240 -5.94 -13.13 -11.59
C GLU A 240 -7.07 -12.52 -10.75
N VAL A 241 -6.93 -11.25 -10.32
CA VAL A 241 -7.99 -10.56 -9.58
C VAL A 241 -9.24 -10.32 -10.43
N LYS A 242 -9.09 -9.97 -11.72
CA LYS A 242 -10.23 -9.85 -12.65
C LYS A 242 -10.92 -11.20 -12.85
N GLN A 243 -10.15 -12.27 -13.09
CA GLN A 243 -10.69 -13.62 -13.21
C GLN A 243 -11.42 -14.06 -11.94
N LEU A 244 -10.88 -13.72 -10.76
CA LEU A 244 -11.51 -13.99 -9.48
C LEU A 244 -12.87 -13.27 -9.36
N ALA A 245 -13.00 -12.02 -9.79
CA ALA A 245 -14.27 -11.30 -9.79
C ALA A 245 -15.32 -11.94 -10.71
N ASP A 246 -14.91 -12.39 -11.91
CA ASP A 246 -15.77 -13.11 -12.85
C ASP A 246 -16.22 -14.48 -12.29
N GLU A 247 -15.30 -15.21 -11.67
CA GLU A 247 -15.59 -16.48 -10.99
C GLU A 247 -16.59 -16.32 -9.85
N LEU A 248 -16.40 -15.30 -9.01
CA LEU A 248 -17.31 -14.99 -7.91
C LEU A 248 -18.71 -14.63 -8.43
N THR A 249 -18.78 -13.80 -9.47
CA THR A 249 -20.06 -13.44 -10.12
C THR A 249 -20.77 -14.69 -10.62
N SER A 250 -20.06 -15.59 -11.29
CA SER A 250 -20.63 -16.83 -11.84
C SER A 250 -21.07 -17.81 -10.75
N ALA A 251 -20.28 -17.93 -9.67
CA ALA A 251 -20.55 -18.90 -8.60
C ALA A 251 -21.67 -18.46 -7.65
N THR A 252 -21.81 -17.15 -7.40
CA THR A 252 -22.75 -16.61 -6.41
C THR A 252 -24.03 -16.00 -7.01
N GLY A 253 -24.01 -15.69 -8.31
CA GLY A 253 -25.08 -14.92 -8.96
C GLY A 253 -25.11 -13.43 -8.54
N VAL A 254 -24.13 -12.99 -7.75
CA VAL A 254 -23.98 -11.60 -7.29
C VAL A 254 -22.94 -10.90 -8.14
N GLY A 255 -23.25 -9.75 -8.71
CA GLY A 255 -22.30 -9.00 -9.54
C GLY A 255 -21.10 -8.50 -8.73
N VAL A 256 -19.89 -8.77 -9.20
CA VAL A 256 -18.64 -8.27 -8.60
C VAL A 256 -17.91 -7.43 -9.64
N GLU A 257 -17.95 -6.12 -9.47
CA GLU A 257 -17.31 -5.16 -10.39
C GLU A 257 -15.92 -4.76 -9.89
N VAL A 258 -14.90 -4.87 -10.73
CA VAL A 258 -13.56 -4.34 -10.44
C VAL A 258 -13.57 -2.84 -10.76
N LEU A 259 -13.55 -2.00 -9.73
CA LEU A 259 -13.54 -0.54 -9.87
C LEU A 259 -12.12 -0.01 -10.15
N LYS A 260 -11.13 -0.54 -9.44
CA LYS A 260 -9.72 -0.15 -9.60
C LYS A 260 -8.79 -1.28 -9.23
N LEU A 261 -7.72 -1.41 -10.00
CA LEU A 261 -6.50 -2.12 -9.64
C LEU A 261 -5.37 -1.08 -9.57
N MET A 262 -4.54 -1.16 -8.55
CA MET A 262 -3.42 -0.23 -8.36
C MET A 262 -2.22 -0.97 -7.82
N ASP A 263 -1.11 -0.87 -8.54
CA ASP A 263 0.19 -1.29 -8.04
C ASP A 263 0.73 -0.26 -7.03
N ARG A 264 1.28 -0.72 -5.94
CA ARG A 264 1.84 0.09 -4.87
C ARG A 264 3.26 -0.36 -4.57
N SER A 265 4.17 0.62 -4.46
CA SER A 265 5.60 0.38 -4.20
C SER A 265 6.25 -0.48 -5.31
N LEU A 266 6.22 0.03 -6.57
CA LEU A 266 6.81 -0.68 -7.70
C LEU A 266 8.33 -0.77 -7.58
N LEU A 267 8.97 0.34 -7.20
CA LEU A 267 10.43 0.44 -7.10
C LEU A 267 10.92 0.45 -5.64
N VAL A 268 10.02 0.73 -4.68
CA VAL A 268 10.36 0.94 -3.26
C VAL A 268 9.79 -0.17 -2.36
N GLY A 269 9.74 -1.38 -2.87
CA GLY A 269 9.23 -2.55 -2.15
C GLY A 269 10.01 -2.84 -0.85
N ARG A 270 9.40 -3.62 0.03
CA ARG A 270 9.95 -3.87 1.38
C ARG A 270 11.24 -4.66 1.39
N HIS A 271 11.45 -5.49 0.37
CA HIS A 271 12.63 -6.33 0.26
C HIS A 271 13.69 -5.78 -0.70
N THR A 272 13.54 -4.55 -1.20
CA THR A 272 14.61 -3.93 -1.99
C THR A 272 15.89 -3.78 -1.15
N ASP A 273 15.78 -3.32 0.10
CA ASP A 273 16.95 -3.15 0.98
C ASP A 273 17.49 -4.48 1.56
N THR A 274 16.67 -5.51 1.63
CA THR A 274 17.13 -6.82 2.13
C THR A 274 17.82 -7.62 1.04
N GLN A 275 17.42 -7.39 -0.22
CA GLN A 275 17.88 -8.12 -1.41
C GLN A 275 17.71 -9.64 -1.28
N GLU A 276 16.76 -10.07 -0.42
CA GLU A 276 16.62 -11.46 0.00
C GLU A 276 16.13 -12.38 -1.11
N TYR A 277 15.21 -11.88 -1.95
CA TYR A 277 14.64 -12.64 -3.07
C TYR A 277 15.23 -12.24 -4.42
N ASN A 278 15.80 -11.04 -4.51
CA ASN A 278 16.46 -10.56 -5.71
C ASN A 278 17.75 -9.81 -5.33
N PRO A 279 18.91 -10.47 -5.36
CA PRO A 279 20.19 -9.82 -5.07
C PRO A 279 20.60 -8.75 -6.09
N ARG A 280 19.90 -8.65 -7.23
CA ARG A 280 20.17 -7.65 -8.27
C ARG A 280 19.33 -6.37 -8.09
N VAL A 281 18.30 -6.40 -7.24
CA VAL A 281 17.50 -5.20 -6.98
C VAL A 281 18.32 -4.18 -6.21
N GLN A 282 18.16 -2.90 -6.55
CA GLN A 282 18.87 -1.84 -5.85
C GLN A 282 18.21 -1.56 -4.49
N PRO A 283 18.99 -1.36 -3.41
CA PRO A 283 18.46 -1.07 -2.07
C PRO A 283 17.99 0.39 -1.97
N ILE A 284 16.81 0.67 -2.51
CA ILE A 284 16.27 2.02 -2.71
C ILE A 284 15.35 2.48 -1.58
N ARG A 285 14.68 1.55 -0.87
CA ARG A 285 13.65 1.90 0.12
C ARG A 285 14.20 2.76 1.24
N ARG A 286 15.36 2.44 1.78
CA ARG A 286 16.02 3.23 2.82
C ARG A 286 16.36 4.65 2.35
N LEU A 287 16.76 4.80 1.09
CA LEU A 287 17.05 6.11 0.50
C LEU A 287 15.79 6.96 0.38
N ILE A 288 14.66 6.34 0.01
CA ILE A 288 13.38 7.05 -0.01
C ILE A 288 12.92 7.38 1.41
N ASN A 289 13.14 6.48 2.39
CA ASN A 289 12.89 6.80 3.80
C ASN A 289 13.68 8.04 4.23
N SER A 290 14.96 8.14 3.84
CA SER A 290 15.81 9.28 4.23
C SER A 290 15.41 10.62 3.60
N LEU A 291 14.69 10.62 2.45
CA LEU A 291 14.14 11.85 1.88
C LEU A 291 13.11 12.56 2.78
N HIS A 292 12.57 11.84 3.76
CA HIS A 292 11.57 12.34 4.70
C HIS A 292 12.12 12.50 6.14
N GLU A 293 13.45 12.45 6.31
CA GLU A 293 14.09 12.66 7.60
C GLU A 293 14.62 14.10 7.71
N ASP A 294 14.16 14.82 8.74
CA ASP A 294 14.61 16.18 9.01
C ASP A 294 16.14 16.23 9.22
N TYR A 295 16.78 17.21 8.60
CA TYR A 295 18.21 17.47 8.67
C TYR A 295 19.12 16.35 8.13
N LEU A 296 18.59 15.32 7.49
CA LEU A 296 19.34 14.25 6.84
C LEU A 296 19.35 14.46 5.32
N ARG A 297 20.48 14.80 4.74
CA ARG A 297 20.63 14.91 3.28
C ARG A 297 20.90 13.53 2.69
N THR A 298 20.03 13.12 1.77
CA THR A 298 20.18 11.86 1.03
C THR A 298 21.23 11.98 -0.07
N ASN A 299 21.98 10.92 -0.31
CA ASN A 299 22.82 10.83 -1.51
C ASN A 299 21.91 10.52 -2.72
N LEU A 300 21.59 11.57 -3.49
CA LEU A 300 20.66 11.44 -4.63
C LEU A 300 21.23 10.59 -5.78
N GLU A 301 22.55 10.42 -5.90
CA GLU A 301 23.15 9.53 -6.91
C GLU A 301 22.75 8.07 -6.69
N GLU A 302 22.60 7.67 -5.42
CA GLU A 302 22.16 6.32 -5.06
C GLU A 302 20.66 6.07 -5.35
N LEU A 303 19.88 7.13 -5.64
CA LEU A 303 18.48 7.02 -6.08
C LEU A 303 18.34 6.66 -7.56
N LEU A 304 19.40 6.74 -8.36
CA LEU A 304 19.39 6.32 -9.76
C LEU A 304 19.29 4.81 -9.85
N ILE A 305 18.35 4.30 -10.64
CA ILE A 305 18.03 2.88 -10.75
C ILE A 305 18.56 2.32 -12.07
N GLU A 306 19.27 1.21 -12.00
CA GLU A 306 19.74 0.52 -13.21
C GLU A 306 18.65 -0.42 -13.78
N PRO A 307 18.26 -0.28 -15.06
CA PRO A 307 17.21 -1.10 -15.68
C PRO A 307 17.51 -2.60 -15.75
N LYS A 308 18.76 -3.01 -15.55
CA LYS A 308 19.18 -4.43 -15.58
C LYS A 308 18.57 -5.28 -14.46
N SER A 309 18.01 -4.66 -13.42
CA SER A 309 17.32 -5.37 -12.35
C SER A 309 15.93 -5.87 -12.75
N VAL A 310 15.39 -5.40 -13.88
CA VAL A 310 14.05 -5.76 -14.37
C VAL A 310 14.14 -7.05 -15.19
N PRO A 311 13.46 -8.14 -14.78
CA PRO A 311 13.39 -9.37 -15.55
C PRO A 311 12.74 -9.17 -16.92
N ASP A 312 12.98 -10.08 -17.84
CA ASP A 312 12.33 -10.02 -19.15
C ASP A 312 10.89 -10.54 -19.10
N HIS A 313 9.96 -9.69 -19.52
CA HIS A 313 8.55 -10.02 -19.68
C HIS A 313 7.95 -9.12 -20.78
N PRO A 314 7.20 -9.66 -21.75
CA PRO A 314 6.81 -8.92 -22.95
C PRO A 314 5.95 -7.67 -22.66
N LEU A 315 5.12 -7.70 -21.63
CA LEU A 315 4.24 -6.59 -21.28
C LEU A 315 4.79 -5.74 -20.14
N ILE A 316 5.32 -6.38 -19.09
CA ILE A 316 5.65 -5.73 -17.81
C ILE A 316 7.01 -5.03 -17.89
N ALA A 317 8.02 -5.69 -18.45
CA ALA A 317 9.37 -5.15 -18.50
C ALA A 317 9.48 -3.79 -19.21
N PRO A 318 8.84 -3.56 -20.37
CA PRO A 318 8.88 -2.26 -21.04
C PRO A 318 8.34 -1.14 -20.16
N GLN A 319 7.26 -1.40 -19.44
CA GLN A 319 6.63 -0.39 -18.59
C GLN A 319 7.46 -0.05 -17.35
N LEU A 320 8.02 -1.05 -16.68
CA LEU A 320 8.92 -0.79 -15.55
C LEU A 320 10.20 -0.08 -15.99
N ARG A 321 10.75 -0.43 -17.16
CA ARG A 321 11.89 0.28 -17.72
C ARG A 321 11.54 1.74 -18.05
N GLN A 322 10.33 2.02 -18.54
CA GLN A 322 9.84 3.37 -18.76
C GLN A 322 9.70 4.14 -17.43
N LEU A 323 9.16 3.52 -16.39
CA LEU A 323 9.08 4.12 -15.07
C LEU A 323 10.47 4.44 -14.53
N ILE A 324 11.42 3.49 -14.61
CA ILE A 324 12.81 3.70 -14.18
C ILE A 324 13.46 4.85 -14.97
N ALA A 325 13.29 4.90 -16.29
CA ALA A 325 13.82 6.00 -17.09
C ALA A 325 13.24 7.35 -16.65
N SER A 326 11.92 7.43 -16.44
CA SER A 326 11.27 8.65 -15.97
C SER A 326 11.72 9.03 -14.56
N TRP A 327 11.87 8.05 -13.66
CA TRP A 327 12.40 8.23 -12.32
C TRP A 327 13.81 8.84 -12.34
N ASN A 328 14.70 8.25 -13.13
CA ASN A 328 16.08 8.71 -13.24
C ASN A 328 16.15 10.15 -13.76
N VAL A 329 15.33 10.51 -14.77
CA VAL A 329 15.26 11.88 -15.28
C VAL A 329 14.87 12.88 -14.17
N VAL A 330 13.91 12.55 -13.30
CA VAL A 330 13.53 13.42 -12.18
C VAL A 330 14.66 13.57 -11.17
N VAL A 331 15.33 12.47 -10.81
CA VAL A 331 16.46 12.48 -9.87
C VAL A 331 17.64 13.26 -10.42
N GLU A 332 18.04 13.00 -11.66
CA GLU A 332 19.14 13.72 -12.34
C GLU A 332 18.85 15.22 -12.46
N TYR A 333 17.62 15.57 -12.84
CA TYR A 333 17.21 16.98 -12.89
C TYR A 333 17.30 17.65 -11.51
N CYS A 334 16.82 16.99 -10.45
CA CYS A 334 16.93 17.50 -9.10
C CYS A 334 18.40 17.74 -8.70
N GLN A 335 19.29 16.78 -8.98
CA GLN A 335 20.72 16.93 -8.73
C GLN A 335 21.32 18.12 -9.48
N GLN A 336 21.09 18.20 -10.79
CA GLN A 336 21.60 19.30 -11.62
C GLN A 336 21.09 20.65 -11.12
N ARG A 337 19.82 20.74 -10.77
CA ARG A 337 19.18 21.96 -10.28
C ARG A 337 19.72 22.43 -8.93
N LEU A 338 20.16 21.50 -8.08
CA LEU A 338 20.80 21.81 -6.79
C LEU A 338 22.23 22.34 -6.93
N TRP A 339 22.94 21.92 -7.97
CA TRP A 339 24.35 22.28 -8.18
C TRP A 339 24.56 23.38 -9.22
N GLN A 340 23.64 23.55 -10.15
CA GLN A 340 23.77 24.44 -11.31
C GLN A 340 22.45 25.15 -11.56
N SER A 341 22.56 26.37 -12.14
CA SER A 341 21.38 27.13 -12.59
C SER A 341 20.88 26.59 -13.95
N CYS A 342 20.36 25.35 -13.96
CA CYS A 342 19.66 24.80 -15.12
C CYS A 342 18.16 25.12 -15.06
N SER A 343 17.48 25.04 -16.19
CA SER A 343 16.04 25.27 -16.30
C SER A 343 15.36 24.14 -17.04
N LEU A 344 14.05 23.96 -16.82
CA LEU A 344 13.24 22.98 -17.56
C LEU A 344 13.29 23.15 -19.08
N ARG A 345 13.51 24.41 -19.55
CA ARG A 345 13.61 24.72 -20.99
C ARG A 345 14.87 24.14 -21.65
N GLU A 346 15.89 23.84 -20.87
CA GLU A 346 17.15 23.24 -21.32
C GLU A 346 17.11 21.73 -21.42
N LEU A 347 16.04 21.10 -20.89
CA LEU A 347 15.84 19.65 -21.00
C LEU A 347 15.47 19.31 -22.45
N SER A 348 16.32 18.52 -23.09
CA SER A 348 16.04 17.99 -24.43
C SER A 348 14.87 16.99 -24.36
N GLY A 349 13.96 17.05 -25.34
CA GLY A 349 12.82 16.12 -25.42
C GLY A 349 11.67 16.47 -24.48
N TRP A 350 11.60 17.67 -23.92
CA TRP A 350 10.54 18.08 -23.03
C TRP A 350 9.11 17.82 -23.56
N ASP A 351 8.89 18.11 -24.83
CA ASP A 351 7.58 17.96 -25.46
C ASP A 351 7.18 16.49 -25.66
N ASP A 352 8.17 15.59 -25.71
CA ASP A 352 7.98 14.13 -25.85
C ASP A 352 7.79 13.44 -24.51
N PHE A 353 8.06 14.12 -23.40
CA PHE A 353 7.88 13.54 -22.08
C PHE A 353 6.41 13.27 -21.76
N PRO A 354 6.08 12.10 -21.16
CA PRO A 354 4.72 11.85 -20.68
C PRO A 354 4.32 12.88 -19.62
N LYS A 355 3.04 13.23 -19.58
CA LYS A 355 2.50 14.24 -18.65
C LYS A 355 2.88 14.01 -17.18
N PRO A 356 2.85 12.79 -16.63
CA PRO A 356 3.30 12.56 -15.27
C PRO A 356 4.75 12.95 -15.02
N LEU A 357 5.66 12.69 -15.98
CA LEU A 357 7.06 13.10 -15.88
C LEU A 357 7.21 14.62 -15.93
N GLN A 358 6.53 15.30 -16.86
CA GLN A 358 6.53 16.76 -16.93
C GLN A 358 6.06 17.36 -15.60
N PHE A 359 5.00 16.82 -15.01
CA PHE A 359 4.47 17.30 -13.74
C PHE A 359 5.45 17.10 -12.58
N ALA A 360 6.10 15.93 -12.49
CA ALA A 360 7.11 15.66 -11.48
C ALA A 360 8.30 16.64 -11.59
N LEU A 361 8.81 16.88 -12.80
CA LEU A 361 9.89 17.82 -13.07
C LEU A 361 9.50 19.26 -12.71
N MET A 362 8.29 19.70 -13.09
CA MET A 362 7.77 21.03 -12.73
C MET A 362 7.65 21.20 -11.21
N THR A 363 7.25 20.16 -10.49
CA THR A 363 7.15 20.19 -9.03
C THR A 363 8.52 20.41 -8.39
N VAL A 364 9.52 19.62 -8.80
CA VAL A 364 10.90 19.74 -8.31
C VAL A 364 11.49 21.11 -8.64
N ASP A 365 11.34 21.58 -9.89
CA ASP A 365 11.84 22.90 -10.31
C ASP A 365 11.23 24.02 -9.48
N ARG A 366 9.91 23.98 -9.28
CA ARG A 366 9.20 25.00 -8.52
C ARG A 366 9.67 25.07 -7.08
N VAL A 367 9.78 23.93 -6.41
CA VAL A 367 10.22 23.87 -5.01
C VAL A 367 11.63 24.42 -4.85
N ILE A 368 12.58 24.03 -5.73
CA ILE A 368 13.96 24.54 -5.66
C ILE A 368 13.99 26.04 -5.95
N SER A 369 13.19 26.54 -6.89
CA SER A 369 13.13 27.95 -7.21
C SER A 369 12.60 28.83 -6.06
N ASP A 370 11.61 28.32 -5.33
CA ASP A 370 10.91 29.07 -4.28
C ASP A 370 11.51 28.85 -2.88
N VAL A 371 12.38 27.85 -2.66
CA VAL A 371 12.90 27.50 -1.32
C VAL A 371 13.69 28.62 -0.65
N SER A 372 14.29 29.53 -1.42
CA SER A 372 15.06 30.68 -0.91
C SER A 372 14.21 31.67 -0.09
N TRP A 373 12.88 31.63 -0.24
CA TRP A 373 11.93 32.45 0.52
C TRP A 373 11.56 31.85 1.88
N MET A 374 12.00 30.62 2.14
CA MET A 374 11.61 29.86 3.34
C MET A 374 12.74 29.90 4.37
N TRP A 375 12.39 30.26 5.60
CA TRP A 375 13.29 30.20 6.74
C TRP A 375 13.21 28.81 7.35
N TYR A 376 14.14 27.93 6.99
CA TYR A 376 14.20 26.57 7.49
C TYR A 376 15.66 26.16 7.71
N GLY A 377 15.93 25.32 8.71
CA GLY A 377 17.29 24.99 9.10
C GLY A 377 18.14 24.39 8.00
N ASP A 378 17.64 23.38 7.29
CA ASP A 378 18.23 22.79 6.09
C ASP A 378 17.18 22.70 4.98
N PRO A 379 17.13 23.66 4.04
CA PRO A 379 16.10 23.67 3.01
C PRO A 379 16.19 22.48 2.06
N ARG A 380 17.37 21.91 1.84
CA ARG A 380 17.50 20.70 1.02
C ARG A 380 16.86 19.50 1.70
N ALA A 381 17.25 19.19 2.93
CA ALA A 381 16.74 18.01 3.66
C ALA A 381 15.27 18.16 4.06
N ASN A 382 14.87 19.37 4.51
CA ASN A 382 13.57 19.54 5.16
C ASN A 382 12.45 19.99 4.20
N ILE A 383 12.79 20.43 2.98
CA ILE A 383 11.81 20.92 2.01
C ILE A 383 11.98 20.24 0.65
N ILE A 384 13.16 20.32 0.04
CA ILE A 384 13.36 19.84 -1.34
C ILE A 384 13.26 18.32 -1.41
N GLU A 385 13.99 17.59 -0.57
CA GLU A 385 14.02 16.13 -0.58
C GLU A 385 12.66 15.48 -0.28
N PRO A 386 11.86 15.92 0.71
CA PRO A 386 10.49 15.44 0.87
C PRO A 386 9.60 15.67 -0.36
N GLN A 387 9.73 16.82 -1.02
CA GLN A 387 8.96 17.10 -2.24
C GLN A 387 9.44 16.27 -3.43
N LEU A 388 10.74 15.96 -3.53
CA LEU A 388 11.24 14.97 -4.48
C LEU A 388 10.60 13.60 -4.23
N GLY A 389 10.53 13.14 -2.97
CA GLY A 389 9.85 11.90 -2.59
C GLY A 389 8.38 11.90 -3.04
N TYR A 390 7.66 12.98 -2.82
CA TYR A 390 6.25 13.10 -3.28
C TYR A 390 6.12 13.15 -4.80
N ALA A 391 7.04 13.80 -5.52
CA ALA A 391 7.05 13.83 -6.98
C ALA A 391 7.28 12.43 -7.56
N LEU A 392 8.25 11.67 -7.03
CA LEU A 392 8.53 10.30 -7.43
C LEU A 392 7.37 9.34 -7.13
N ARG A 393 6.72 9.48 -5.97
CA ARG A 393 5.51 8.73 -5.62
C ARG A 393 4.37 9.00 -6.60
N THR A 394 4.15 10.28 -6.93
CA THR A 394 3.09 10.67 -7.86
C THR A 394 3.36 10.12 -9.26
N LEU A 395 4.64 10.17 -9.70
CA LEU A 395 5.07 9.58 -10.96
C LEU A 395 4.77 8.06 -11.01
N GLU A 396 5.09 7.33 -9.93
CA GLU A 396 4.75 5.90 -9.82
C GLU A 396 3.24 5.67 -9.94
N TYR A 397 2.44 6.44 -9.20
CA TYR A 397 0.98 6.33 -9.20
C TYR A 397 0.35 6.57 -10.58
N GLU A 398 0.85 7.55 -11.31
CA GLU A 398 0.30 7.92 -12.62
C GLU A 398 0.72 6.98 -13.77
N ILE A 399 1.87 6.32 -13.63
CA ILE A 399 2.39 5.41 -14.67
C ILE A 399 1.94 3.96 -14.45
N GLN A 400 1.67 3.54 -13.21
CA GLN A 400 1.29 2.17 -12.87
C GLN A 400 -0.02 1.73 -13.58
N GLN A 401 -0.22 0.41 -13.74
CA GLN A 401 -1.36 -0.17 -14.49
C GLN A 401 -2.22 -1.15 -13.67
N GLY A 402 -1.84 -1.48 -12.43
CA GLY A 402 -2.52 -2.48 -11.63
C GLY A 402 -2.33 -3.91 -12.12
N TRP A 403 -1.14 -4.21 -12.65
CA TRP A 403 -0.82 -5.56 -13.14
C TRP A 403 -0.28 -6.50 -12.07
N GLY A 404 0.01 -6.01 -10.89
CA GLY A 404 0.69 -6.72 -9.82
C GLY A 404 2.21 -6.55 -9.89
N CYS A 405 2.69 -5.38 -10.36
CA CYS A 405 4.11 -5.05 -10.48
C CYS A 405 4.69 -4.44 -9.20
N GLY A 406 3.86 -3.99 -8.28
CA GLY A 406 4.26 -3.43 -6.99
C GLY A 406 4.49 -4.51 -5.93
N HIS A 407 5.12 -4.14 -4.81
CA HIS A 407 5.10 -4.96 -3.61
C HIS A 407 3.66 -5.29 -3.19
N GLY A 408 2.76 -4.31 -3.27
CA GLY A 408 1.32 -4.46 -3.05
C GLY A 408 0.52 -4.26 -4.34
N LEU A 409 -0.57 -5.02 -4.46
CA LEU A 409 -1.63 -4.86 -5.46
C LEU A 409 -2.93 -4.56 -4.73
N VAL A 410 -3.39 -3.32 -4.81
CA VAL A 410 -4.67 -2.90 -4.23
C VAL A 410 -5.78 -3.10 -5.26
N ALA A 411 -6.79 -3.88 -4.89
CA ALA A 411 -7.99 -4.08 -5.69
C ALA A 411 -9.21 -3.51 -4.96
N ILE A 412 -9.96 -2.66 -5.62
CA ILE A 412 -11.21 -2.10 -5.12
C ILE A 412 -12.35 -2.68 -5.95
N LEU A 413 -13.21 -3.44 -5.29
CA LEU A 413 -14.34 -4.12 -5.90
C LEU A 413 -15.65 -3.55 -5.36
N ARG A 414 -16.73 -3.65 -6.13
CA ARG A 414 -18.09 -3.27 -5.74
C ARG A 414 -19.01 -4.46 -5.90
N ILE A 415 -19.83 -4.70 -4.89
CA ILE A 415 -20.87 -5.73 -4.94
C ILE A 415 -22.16 -5.12 -5.50
N LYS A 416 -22.77 -5.79 -6.49
CA LYS A 416 -24.03 -5.39 -7.15
C LYS A 416 -25.07 -6.48 -6.95
N LYS A 417 -26.07 -6.20 -6.13
CA LYS A 417 -27.25 -7.06 -5.88
C LYS A 417 -28.49 -6.50 -6.52
#